data_08fb1be8d662f9e6a6a70f0f9002d867
#
_entry.id   08fb1be8d662f9e6a6a70f0f9002d867
#
_cell.length_a   1.000
_cell.length_b   1.000
_cell.length_c   1.000
_cell.angle_alpha   90.00
_cell.angle_beta   90.00
_cell.angle_gamma   90.00
#
_symmetry.space_group_name_H-M   'P 1'
#
loop_
_entity.id
_entity.type
_entity.pdbx_description
1 polymer ?
#
loop_
_entity_poly.entity_id
_entity_poly.type
_entity_poly.pdbx_seq_one_letter_code
_entity_poly.pdbx_strand_id
1 'polypeptide(L)'
;MQPCKVIIFGGTTEGRELARILADRGALVTVSVATELGEEMLRDISAEEEPGHFRTLVGRLNVEEMQGIIREFDICYDATHPYAVEVTANLREACGKTGTRYIRVIRKEAESSELDQGQEGVRKSDSVIVTQSAADASAYLLGTKGNIFLTTGSKELGDFADLPRERLYVRVLPTRDSIAACEAAGIPHRNIIAMFGPFSQRMNEAMLEQYRISYLVTKEAGRNGGFEEKMQAAKRCGVNAIVIRRPEDFGVTVEEAAAMLKSL
;
A
#
# COMPACT_ATOMS: atom_id res chain seq x y z
N MET A 1 23.01 27.93 10.35
CA MET A 1 22.43 26.72 10.96
C MET A 1 22.70 25.55 10.04
N GLN A 2 23.06 24.40 10.56
CA GLN A 2 23.18 23.20 9.71
C GLN A 2 21.76 22.82 9.21
N PRO A 3 21.62 22.39 7.95
CA PRO A 3 20.33 21.93 7.44
C PRO A 3 19.87 20.68 8.20
N CYS A 4 18.58 20.61 8.50
CA CYS A 4 17.97 19.45 9.15
C CYS A 4 18.05 18.23 8.25
N LYS A 5 18.50 17.09 8.79
CA LYS A 5 18.59 15.82 8.09
C LYS A 5 17.35 14.99 8.35
N VAL A 6 16.63 14.65 7.30
CA VAL A 6 15.37 13.88 7.42
C VAL A 6 15.44 12.61 6.59
N ILE A 7 14.89 11.52 7.12
CA ILE A 7 14.68 10.28 6.38
C ILE A 7 13.19 9.98 6.28
N ILE A 8 12.75 9.64 5.07
CA ILE A 8 11.35 9.28 4.77
C ILE A 8 11.33 7.83 4.31
N PHE A 9 10.61 6.98 5.01
CA PHE A 9 10.35 5.61 4.58
C PHE A 9 9.04 5.53 3.83
N GLY A 10 9.08 5.10 2.55
CA GLY A 10 7.91 4.85 1.72
C GLY A 10 7.91 5.57 0.38
N GLY A 11 7.58 4.82 -0.68
CA GLY A 11 7.39 5.32 -2.05
C GLY A 11 5.95 5.73 -2.36
N THR A 12 5.13 6.04 -1.35
CA THR A 12 3.74 6.48 -1.52
C THR A 12 3.67 7.89 -2.10
N THR A 13 2.48 8.28 -2.56
CA THR A 13 2.24 9.67 -3.02
C THR A 13 2.54 10.68 -1.91
N GLU A 14 2.12 10.36 -0.68
CA GLU A 14 2.33 11.21 0.50
C GLU A 14 3.82 11.35 0.84
N GLY A 15 4.59 10.24 0.75
CA GLY A 15 6.04 10.25 0.97
C GLY A 15 6.79 11.11 -0.05
N ARG A 16 6.37 11.04 -1.32
CA ARG A 16 6.95 11.82 -2.42
C ARG A 16 6.63 13.32 -2.26
N GLU A 17 5.38 13.64 -1.97
CA GLU A 17 4.93 15.01 -1.74
C GLU A 17 5.65 15.63 -0.55
N LEU A 18 5.76 14.91 0.56
CA LEU A 18 6.50 15.36 1.73
C LEU A 18 7.97 15.59 1.41
N ALA A 19 8.61 14.67 0.67
CA ALA A 19 10.01 14.79 0.29
C ALA A 19 10.28 16.10 -0.46
N ARG A 20 9.43 16.44 -1.46
CA ARG A 20 9.53 17.68 -2.21
C ARG A 20 9.37 18.91 -1.30
N ILE A 21 8.33 18.93 -0.46
CA ILE A 21 8.08 20.08 0.43
C ILE A 21 9.25 20.30 1.42
N LEU A 22 9.86 19.23 1.93
CA LEU A 22 10.98 19.33 2.87
C LEU A 22 12.27 19.76 2.18
N ALA A 23 12.55 19.30 0.96
CA ALA A 23 13.67 19.75 0.15
C ALA A 23 13.54 21.23 -0.22
N ASP A 24 12.36 21.69 -0.68
CA ASP A 24 12.05 23.11 -0.95
C ASP A 24 12.28 24.02 0.29
N ARG A 25 12.20 23.44 1.51
CA ARG A 25 12.46 24.14 2.77
C ARG A 25 13.93 24.06 3.21
N GLY A 26 14.81 23.49 2.40
CA GLY A 26 16.24 23.39 2.65
C GLY A 26 16.67 22.25 3.58
N ALA A 27 15.81 21.24 3.81
CA ALA A 27 16.20 20.03 4.52
C ALA A 27 17.06 19.12 3.63
N LEU A 28 17.96 18.33 4.23
CA LEU A 28 18.65 17.23 3.56
C LEU A 28 17.76 15.99 3.63
N VAL A 29 17.12 15.68 2.51
CA VAL A 29 16.10 14.61 2.45
C VAL A 29 16.72 13.32 1.93
N THR A 30 16.50 12.23 2.66
CA THR A 30 16.75 10.86 2.20
C THR A 30 15.44 10.10 2.15
N VAL A 31 15.13 9.46 1.02
CA VAL A 31 13.94 8.62 0.89
C VAL A 31 14.35 7.16 0.78
N SER A 32 13.84 6.34 1.67
CA SER A 32 14.05 4.89 1.67
C SER A 32 12.87 4.17 1.04
N VAL A 33 13.14 3.38 0.00
CA VAL A 33 12.14 2.57 -0.72
C VAL A 33 12.57 1.11 -0.77
N ALA A 34 11.61 0.22 -0.71
CA ALA A 34 11.87 -1.22 -0.63
C ALA A 34 12.29 -1.85 -1.97
N THR A 35 12.10 -1.17 -3.12
CA THR A 35 12.27 -1.75 -4.45
C THR A 35 12.81 -0.71 -5.44
N GLU A 36 13.50 -1.19 -6.50
CA GLU A 36 13.95 -0.37 -7.63
C GLU A 36 12.77 0.38 -8.31
N LEU A 37 11.59 -0.24 -8.36
CA LEU A 37 10.39 0.40 -8.87
C LEU A 37 9.99 1.63 -8.04
N GLY A 38 10.13 1.56 -6.71
CA GLY A 38 9.93 2.71 -5.83
C GLY A 38 10.93 3.82 -6.12
N GLU A 39 12.16 3.48 -6.47
CA GLU A 39 13.18 4.42 -6.89
C GLU A 39 12.83 5.09 -8.24
N GLU A 40 12.39 4.30 -9.23
CA GLU A 40 11.97 4.87 -10.53
C GLU A 40 10.87 5.93 -10.37
N MET A 41 9.91 5.68 -9.47
CA MET A 41 8.85 6.64 -9.16
C MET A 41 9.33 7.91 -8.45
N LEU A 42 10.55 7.92 -7.90
CA LEU A 42 11.16 9.08 -7.24
C LEU A 42 12.04 9.89 -8.19
N ARG A 43 12.46 9.34 -9.33
CA ARG A 43 13.41 9.98 -10.27
C ARG A 43 12.90 11.32 -10.79
N ASP A 44 11.60 11.43 -11.03
CA ASP A 44 10.99 12.68 -11.53
C ASP A 44 11.16 13.82 -10.50
N ILE A 45 11.12 13.49 -9.20
CA ILE A 45 11.30 14.47 -8.12
C ILE A 45 12.78 14.84 -7.97
N SER A 46 13.66 13.85 -8.02
CA SER A 46 15.11 14.08 -7.85
C SER A 46 15.75 14.83 -9.01
N ALA A 47 15.11 14.86 -10.18
CA ALA A 47 15.59 15.59 -11.37
C ALA A 47 15.31 17.11 -11.31
N GLU A 48 14.33 17.52 -10.49
CA GLU A 48 13.93 18.93 -10.32
C GLU A 48 14.67 19.62 -9.15
N GLU A 49 15.36 18.85 -8.30
CA GLU A 49 16.03 19.34 -7.10
C GLU A 49 17.53 19.64 -7.32
N GLU A 50 18.08 20.55 -6.54
CA GLU A 50 19.53 20.81 -6.56
C GLU A 50 20.33 19.56 -6.13
N PRO A 51 21.44 19.25 -6.81
CA PRO A 51 22.28 18.11 -6.47
C PRO A 51 22.78 18.19 -5.01
N GLY A 52 22.43 17.21 -4.20
CA GLY A 52 22.89 17.08 -2.81
C GLY A 52 21.82 17.22 -1.73
N HIS A 53 20.65 17.78 -2.05
CA HIS A 53 19.54 17.86 -1.07
C HIS A 53 18.64 16.63 -1.04
N PHE A 54 18.70 15.77 -2.05
CA PHE A 54 17.89 14.57 -2.17
C PHE A 54 18.74 13.32 -2.38
N ARG A 55 18.48 12.27 -1.60
CA ARG A 55 19.10 10.95 -1.73
C ARG A 55 18.05 9.86 -1.70
N THR A 56 18.31 8.75 -2.40
CA THR A 56 17.47 7.55 -2.35
C THR A 56 18.24 6.37 -1.78
N LEU A 57 17.62 5.62 -0.90
CA LEU A 57 18.09 4.33 -0.41
C LEU A 57 17.13 3.26 -0.90
N VAL A 58 17.63 2.25 -1.62
CA VAL A 58 16.85 1.16 -2.16
C VAL A 58 17.17 -0.14 -1.42
N GLY A 59 16.15 -0.83 -0.98
CA GLY A 59 16.27 -2.13 -0.33
C GLY A 59 15.33 -2.31 0.85
N ARG A 60 15.10 -3.58 1.20
CA ARG A 60 14.38 -3.93 2.43
C ARG A 60 15.37 -3.95 3.57
N LEU A 61 15.05 -3.26 4.65
CA LEU A 61 15.87 -3.14 5.84
C LEU A 61 15.22 -3.89 7.01
N ASN A 62 16.01 -4.62 7.77
CA ASN A 62 15.61 -5.14 9.08
C ASN A 62 15.75 -4.04 10.16
N VAL A 63 15.34 -4.35 11.40
CA VAL A 63 15.34 -3.36 12.50
C VAL A 63 16.75 -2.85 12.82
N GLU A 64 17.76 -3.72 12.82
CA GLU A 64 19.14 -3.36 13.10
C GLU A 64 19.73 -2.44 12.03
N GLU A 65 19.47 -2.74 10.77
CA GLU A 65 19.87 -1.90 9.63
C GLU A 65 19.17 -0.54 9.68
N MET A 66 17.88 -0.51 10.01
CA MET A 66 17.12 0.73 10.22
C MET A 66 17.75 1.58 11.33
N GLN A 67 18.10 0.99 12.48
CA GLN A 67 18.75 1.69 13.59
C GLN A 67 20.10 2.27 13.16
N GLY A 68 20.89 1.50 12.40
CA GLY A 68 22.20 1.95 11.88
C GLY A 68 22.07 3.21 11.04
N ILE A 69 21.01 3.32 10.24
CA ILE A 69 20.77 4.43 9.34
C ILE A 69 20.08 5.60 10.08
N ILE A 70 18.99 5.34 10.78
CA ILE A 70 18.09 6.35 11.38
C ILE A 70 18.81 7.27 12.37
N ARG A 71 19.83 6.75 13.10
CA ARG A 71 20.63 7.53 14.06
C ARG A 71 21.34 8.74 13.47
N GLU A 72 21.53 8.80 12.16
CA GLU A 72 22.20 9.91 11.46
C GLU A 72 21.24 11.05 11.10
N PHE A 73 19.95 10.91 11.41
CA PHE A 73 18.90 11.83 11.05
C PHE A 73 18.20 12.45 12.26
N ASP A 74 17.75 13.68 12.10
CA ASP A 74 17.02 14.42 13.13
C ASP A 74 15.57 13.94 13.23
N ILE A 75 14.95 13.61 12.09
CA ILE A 75 13.57 13.12 12.01
C ILE A 75 13.47 11.91 11.06
N CYS A 76 12.71 10.92 11.48
CA CYS A 76 12.27 9.79 10.68
C CYS A 76 10.76 9.92 10.40
N TYR A 77 10.42 10.11 9.13
CA TYR A 77 9.03 10.08 8.66
C TYR A 77 8.68 8.70 8.13
N ASP A 78 7.61 8.13 8.66
CA ASP A 78 7.01 6.89 8.15
C ASP A 78 5.82 7.23 7.26
N ALA A 79 6.06 7.29 5.95
CA ALA A 79 5.06 7.44 4.91
C ALA A 79 4.82 6.12 4.16
N THR A 80 5.02 4.97 4.83
CA THR A 80 4.75 3.66 4.24
C THR A 80 3.25 3.43 4.04
N HIS A 81 2.91 2.49 3.16
CA HIS A 81 1.51 2.16 2.92
C HIS A 81 0.84 1.66 4.21
N PRO A 82 -0.42 2.02 4.51
CA PRO A 82 -1.12 1.61 5.75
C PRO A 82 -1.11 0.11 6.03
N TYR A 83 -1.08 -0.73 4.99
CA TYR A 83 -0.96 -2.18 5.12
C TYR A 83 0.47 -2.69 5.36
N ALA A 84 1.47 -1.82 5.42
CA ALA A 84 2.85 -2.18 5.74
C ALA A 84 3.12 -2.19 7.26
N VAL A 85 2.24 -2.83 8.02
CA VAL A 85 2.21 -2.83 9.49
C VAL A 85 3.55 -3.25 10.11
N GLU A 86 4.20 -4.26 9.53
CA GLU A 86 5.51 -4.75 9.98
C GLU A 86 6.59 -3.66 9.88
N VAL A 87 6.67 -2.98 8.74
CA VAL A 87 7.66 -1.90 8.53
C VAL A 87 7.41 -0.75 9.49
N THR A 88 6.14 -0.35 9.70
CA THR A 88 5.76 0.68 10.67
C THR A 88 6.18 0.29 12.10
N ALA A 89 5.98 -0.96 12.50
CA ALA A 89 6.40 -1.46 13.80
C ALA A 89 7.92 -1.41 13.95
N ASN A 90 8.66 -1.88 12.94
CA ASN A 90 10.12 -1.87 12.91
C ASN A 90 10.69 -0.44 12.98
N LEU A 91 10.08 0.52 12.29
CA LEU A 91 10.48 1.92 12.32
C LEU A 91 10.26 2.55 13.71
N ARG A 92 9.11 2.28 14.34
CA ARG A 92 8.84 2.74 15.72
C ARG A 92 9.87 2.21 16.70
N GLU A 93 10.20 0.90 16.59
CA GLU A 93 11.22 0.26 17.43
C GLU A 93 12.60 0.88 17.19
N ALA A 94 13.01 1.04 15.92
CA ALA A 94 14.31 1.60 15.56
C ALA A 94 14.47 3.04 16.05
N CYS A 95 13.44 3.89 15.85
CA CYS A 95 13.43 5.27 16.35
C CYS A 95 13.46 5.33 17.88
N GLY A 96 12.71 4.45 18.56
CA GLY A 96 12.74 4.37 20.02
C GLY A 96 14.12 4.04 20.57
N LYS A 97 14.87 3.15 19.90
CA LYS A 97 16.23 2.77 20.30
C LYS A 97 17.30 3.81 19.95
N THR A 98 17.12 4.58 18.90
CA THR A 98 18.08 5.62 18.47
C THR A 98 17.81 6.98 19.08
N GLY A 99 16.62 7.21 19.65
CA GLY A 99 16.18 8.52 20.11
C GLY A 99 15.79 9.49 18.99
N THR A 100 15.73 9.03 17.74
CA THR A 100 15.33 9.83 16.58
C THR A 100 13.83 10.09 16.62
N ARG A 101 13.41 11.33 16.34
CA ARG A 101 11.99 11.70 16.33
C ARG A 101 11.24 10.95 15.24
N TYR A 102 10.24 10.14 15.61
CA TYR A 102 9.38 9.40 14.70
C TYR A 102 8.09 10.16 14.41
N ILE A 103 7.71 10.26 13.13
CA ILE A 103 6.46 10.87 12.69
C ILE A 103 5.78 9.96 11.68
N ARG A 104 4.58 9.46 12.01
CA ARG A 104 3.74 8.73 11.06
C ARG A 104 2.99 9.71 10.18
N VAL A 105 3.14 9.56 8.87
CA VAL A 105 2.47 10.38 7.85
C VAL A 105 1.36 9.58 7.23
N ILE A 106 0.14 10.09 7.32
CA ILE A 106 -1.06 9.46 6.78
C ILE A 106 -1.71 10.37 5.72
N ARG A 107 -2.49 9.74 4.87
CA ARG A 107 -3.35 10.48 3.96
C ARG A 107 -4.46 11.18 4.75
N LYS A 108 -4.75 12.44 4.42
CA LYS A 108 -5.96 13.11 4.90
C LYS A 108 -7.16 12.28 4.44
N GLU A 109 -7.96 11.79 5.37
CA GLU A 109 -9.18 11.08 5.05
C GLU A 109 -10.08 12.01 4.24
N ALA A 110 -10.43 11.61 3.02
CA ALA A 110 -11.65 12.12 2.43
C ALA A 110 -12.79 11.64 3.34
N GLU A 111 -13.67 12.58 3.73
CA GLU A 111 -14.81 12.34 4.61
C GLU A 111 -15.37 10.92 4.45
N SER A 112 -15.56 10.26 5.59
CA SER A 112 -15.95 8.86 5.77
C SER A 112 -16.68 8.25 4.58
N SER A 113 -16.06 7.21 4.00
CA SER A 113 -16.78 6.35 3.05
C SER A 113 -18.03 5.80 3.73
N GLU A 114 -19.12 5.62 3.00
CA GLU A 114 -20.40 5.00 3.48
C GLU A 114 -20.19 3.64 4.17
N LEU A 115 -18.95 3.11 4.17
CA LEU A 115 -18.51 1.89 4.83
C LEU A 115 -18.31 2.06 6.35
N ASP A 116 -18.26 3.30 6.87
CA ASP A 116 -17.83 3.60 8.25
C ASP A 116 -18.91 3.49 9.33
N GLN A 117 -20.14 3.09 8.98
CA GLN A 117 -21.19 2.95 9.97
C GLN A 117 -21.26 1.54 10.59
N GLY A 118 -20.51 1.35 11.68
CA GLY A 118 -20.77 0.47 12.83
C GLY A 118 -20.26 -0.98 12.76
N GLN A 119 -19.83 -1.46 13.92
CA GLN A 119 -19.66 -2.80 14.50
C GLN A 119 -18.80 -3.87 13.79
N GLU A 120 -17.99 -4.57 14.61
CA GLU A 120 -17.13 -5.72 14.26
C GLU A 120 -17.89 -6.85 13.55
N GLY A 121 -17.30 -7.40 12.48
CA GLY A 121 -17.79 -8.58 11.78
C GLY A 121 -17.94 -8.39 10.26
N VAL A 122 -18.25 -9.49 9.59
CA VAL A 122 -18.57 -9.50 8.15
C VAL A 122 -19.90 -8.78 7.92
N ARG A 123 -19.89 -7.67 7.17
CA ARG A 123 -21.09 -6.94 6.77
C ARG A 123 -21.46 -7.25 5.33
N LYS A 124 -22.73 -7.44 5.10
CA LYS A 124 -23.30 -7.67 3.78
C LYS A 124 -24.31 -6.55 3.48
N SER A 125 -23.95 -5.67 2.53
CA SER A 125 -24.94 -4.98 1.70
C SER A 125 -25.15 -5.82 0.43
N ASP A 126 -26.18 -5.60 -0.37
CA ASP A 126 -26.60 -6.49 -1.45
C ASP A 126 -25.50 -6.99 -2.42
N SER A 127 -24.30 -6.40 -2.42
CA SER A 127 -23.16 -6.82 -3.25
C SER A 127 -21.77 -6.53 -2.65
N VAL A 128 -21.69 -5.99 -1.41
CA VAL A 128 -20.41 -5.65 -0.76
C VAL A 128 -20.29 -6.36 0.58
N ILE A 129 -19.19 -7.07 0.76
CA ILE A 129 -18.82 -7.76 2.00
C ILE A 129 -17.56 -7.10 2.54
N VAL A 130 -17.58 -6.62 3.78
CA VAL A 130 -16.41 -6.03 4.44
C VAL A 130 -15.82 -7.04 5.41
N THR A 131 -14.50 -7.23 5.33
CA THR A 131 -13.72 -8.15 6.20
C THR A 131 -12.57 -7.40 6.85
N GLN A 132 -12.07 -7.90 7.98
CA GLN A 132 -10.97 -7.27 8.68
C GLN A 132 -9.60 -7.68 8.14
N SER A 133 -9.50 -8.88 7.55
CA SER A 133 -8.26 -9.44 7.05
C SER A 133 -8.45 -10.23 5.75
N ALA A 134 -7.34 -10.59 5.10
CA ALA A 134 -7.33 -11.50 3.96
C ALA A 134 -7.78 -12.92 4.38
N ALA A 135 -7.42 -13.34 5.58
CA ALA A 135 -7.86 -14.62 6.14
C ALA A 135 -9.38 -14.68 6.32
N ASP A 136 -10.03 -13.59 6.81
CA ASP A 136 -11.49 -13.53 6.93
C ASP A 136 -12.16 -13.55 5.56
N ALA A 137 -11.59 -12.86 4.57
CA ALA A 137 -12.05 -12.89 3.19
C ALA A 137 -11.98 -14.31 2.60
N SER A 138 -10.87 -15.01 2.86
CA SER A 138 -10.68 -16.42 2.45
C SER A 138 -11.70 -17.34 3.11
N ALA A 139 -11.89 -17.23 4.42
CA ALA A 139 -12.88 -18.02 5.17
C ALA A 139 -14.29 -17.85 4.61
N TYR A 140 -14.70 -16.62 4.29
CA TYR A 140 -15.98 -16.35 3.64
C TYR A 140 -16.07 -17.04 2.27
N LEU A 141 -15.00 -17.00 1.46
CA LEU A 141 -14.96 -17.54 0.10
C LEU A 141 -14.99 -19.06 0.03
N LEU A 142 -14.59 -19.78 1.10
CA LEU A 142 -14.65 -21.25 1.18
C LEU A 142 -16.08 -21.78 0.97
N GLY A 143 -17.08 -21.07 1.46
CA GLY A 143 -18.50 -21.44 1.30
C GLY A 143 -19.13 -21.04 -0.04
N THR A 144 -18.35 -20.48 -0.98
CA THR A 144 -18.86 -19.90 -2.24
C THR A 144 -18.46 -20.68 -3.47
N LYS A 145 -19.12 -20.38 -4.60
CA LYS A 145 -18.82 -20.95 -5.92
C LYS A 145 -18.51 -19.83 -6.92
N GLY A 146 -17.76 -20.17 -7.99
CA GLY A 146 -17.37 -19.24 -9.06
C GLY A 146 -15.97 -18.70 -8.91
N ASN A 147 -15.51 -17.94 -9.89
CA ASN A 147 -14.16 -17.42 -9.97
C ASN A 147 -13.97 -16.20 -9.05
N ILE A 148 -12.77 -16.08 -8.51
CA ILE A 148 -12.37 -15.07 -7.54
C ILE A 148 -11.25 -14.23 -8.14
N PHE A 149 -11.39 -12.92 -8.16
CA PHE A 149 -10.36 -11.99 -8.60
C PHE A 149 -9.67 -11.32 -7.41
N LEU A 150 -8.44 -11.75 -7.13
CA LEU A 150 -7.62 -11.18 -6.07
C LEU A 150 -6.85 -9.97 -6.61
N THR A 151 -7.13 -8.79 -6.07
CA THR A 151 -6.43 -7.53 -6.39
C THR A 151 -5.66 -6.97 -5.19
N THR A 152 -5.33 -7.84 -4.25
CA THR A 152 -4.61 -7.53 -3.00
C THR A 152 -3.09 -7.56 -3.15
N GLY A 153 -2.59 -8.02 -4.32
CA GLY A 153 -1.18 -8.23 -4.58
C GLY A 153 -0.68 -9.62 -4.19
N SER A 154 0.63 -9.85 -4.29
CA SER A 154 1.22 -11.19 -4.11
C SER A 154 1.51 -11.58 -2.66
N LYS A 155 1.58 -10.62 -1.74
CA LYS A 155 2.02 -10.87 -0.35
C LYS A 155 1.03 -11.69 0.48
N GLU A 156 -0.25 -11.58 0.19
CA GLU A 156 -1.33 -12.22 0.96
C GLU A 156 -1.86 -13.49 0.29
N LEU A 157 -1.17 -14.01 -0.73
CA LEU A 157 -1.62 -15.25 -1.41
C LEU A 157 -1.67 -16.44 -0.47
N GLY A 158 -0.83 -16.47 0.56
CA GLY A 158 -0.85 -17.50 1.60
C GLY A 158 -2.18 -17.59 2.36
N ASP A 159 -2.85 -16.46 2.59
CA ASP A 159 -4.14 -16.42 3.29
C ASP A 159 -5.27 -17.09 2.50
N PHE A 160 -5.11 -17.21 1.18
CA PHE A 160 -6.06 -17.87 0.28
C PHE A 160 -5.66 -19.31 -0.05
N ALA A 161 -4.75 -19.90 0.73
CA ALA A 161 -4.19 -21.23 0.47
C ALA A 161 -5.21 -22.36 0.52
N ASP A 162 -6.31 -22.22 1.22
CA ASP A 162 -7.35 -23.24 1.35
C ASP A 162 -8.38 -23.22 0.20
N LEU A 163 -8.34 -22.20 -0.65
CA LEU A 163 -9.24 -22.08 -1.79
C LEU A 163 -8.73 -22.87 -3.02
N PRO A 164 -9.63 -23.46 -3.83
CA PRO A 164 -9.24 -24.14 -5.08
C PRO A 164 -8.50 -23.16 -6.01
N ARG A 165 -7.27 -23.50 -6.39
CA ARG A 165 -6.37 -22.63 -7.19
C ARG A 165 -6.95 -22.26 -8.54
N GLU A 166 -7.73 -23.13 -9.15
CA GLU A 166 -8.37 -22.93 -10.45
C GLU A 166 -9.38 -21.80 -10.45
N ARG A 167 -9.94 -21.49 -9.27
CA ARG A 167 -10.87 -20.38 -9.07
C ARG A 167 -10.18 -19.03 -8.91
N LEU A 168 -8.88 -19.01 -8.55
CA LEU A 168 -8.13 -17.79 -8.22
C LEU A 168 -7.54 -17.16 -9.47
N TYR A 169 -7.98 -15.97 -9.80
CA TYR A 169 -7.36 -15.06 -10.75
C TYR A 169 -6.66 -13.95 -9.96
N VAL A 170 -5.36 -13.75 -10.20
CA VAL A 170 -4.55 -12.89 -9.33
C VAL A 170 -3.92 -11.77 -10.13
N ARG A 171 -4.20 -10.53 -9.76
CA ARG A 171 -3.56 -9.36 -10.35
C ARG A 171 -2.41 -8.88 -9.47
N VAL A 172 -1.22 -8.86 -10.06
CA VAL A 172 0.04 -8.50 -9.40
C VAL A 172 0.84 -7.50 -10.24
N LEU A 173 1.84 -6.89 -9.66
CA LEU A 173 2.83 -6.12 -10.40
C LEU A 173 3.65 -7.04 -11.34
N PRO A 174 4.09 -6.56 -12.51
CA PRO A 174 4.87 -7.34 -13.46
C PRO A 174 6.34 -7.44 -13.03
N THR A 175 6.58 -7.89 -11.80
CA THR A 175 7.91 -8.11 -11.24
C THR A 175 8.18 -9.61 -11.07
N ARG A 176 9.46 -10.01 -11.11
CA ARG A 176 9.88 -11.40 -10.90
C ARG A 176 9.35 -11.95 -9.57
N ASP A 177 9.52 -11.18 -8.48
CA ASP A 177 9.08 -11.59 -7.14
C ASP A 177 7.57 -11.83 -7.08
N SER A 178 6.79 -10.97 -7.73
CA SER A 178 5.33 -11.11 -7.73
C SER A 178 4.87 -12.33 -8.50
N ILE A 179 5.50 -12.62 -9.64
CA ILE A 179 5.20 -13.79 -10.46
C ILE A 179 5.65 -15.06 -9.71
N ALA A 180 6.88 -15.09 -9.17
CA ALA A 180 7.38 -16.19 -8.38
C ALA A 180 6.52 -16.51 -7.15
N ALA A 181 5.99 -15.48 -6.48
CA ALA A 181 5.05 -15.67 -5.37
C ALA A 181 3.73 -16.34 -5.83
N CYS A 182 3.21 -15.97 -7.01
CA CYS A 182 2.03 -16.63 -7.58
C CYS A 182 2.31 -18.10 -7.92
N GLU A 183 3.47 -18.40 -8.50
CA GLU A 183 3.90 -19.76 -8.83
C GLU A 183 4.07 -20.61 -7.57
N ALA A 184 4.74 -20.07 -6.55
CA ALA A 184 4.91 -20.72 -5.25
C ALA A 184 3.56 -20.99 -4.54
N ALA A 185 2.56 -20.11 -4.73
CA ALA A 185 1.21 -20.31 -4.24
C ALA A 185 0.39 -21.32 -5.10
N GLY A 186 0.95 -21.85 -6.18
CA GLY A 186 0.30 -22.82 -7.08
C GLY A 186 -0.78 -22.20 -7.95
N ILE A 187 -0.74 -20.89 -8.22
CA ILE A 187 -1.70 -20.24 -9.11
C ILE A 187 -1.42 -20.66 -10.56
N PRO A 188 -2.40 -21.18 -11.31
CA PRO A 188 -2.21 -21.50 -12.71
C PRO A 188 -1.71 -20.28 -13.51
N HIS A 189 -0.71 -20.43 -14.36
CA HIS A 189 -0.11 -19.32 -15.13
C HIS A 189 -1.15 -18.51 -15.90
N ARG A 190 -2.17 -19.16 -16.48
CA ARG A 190 -3.28 -18.50 -17.19
C ARG A 190 -4.15 -17.60 -16.30
N ASN A 191 -4.05 -17.76 -14.97
CA ASN A 191 -4.80 -17.00 -13.99
C ASN A 191 -3.96 -15.87 -13.36
N ILE A 192 -2.68 -15.72 -13.75
CA ILE A 192 -1.80 -14.66 -13.30
C ILE A 192 -1.92 -13.47 -14.27
N ILE A 193 -2.32 -12.32 -13.73
CA ILE A 193 -2.50 -11.07 -14.48
C ILE A 193 -1.44 -10.09 -14.00
N ALA A 194 -0.28 -10.07 -14.66
CA ALA A 194 0.85 -9.23 -14.31
C ALA A 194 0.75 -7.89 -15.06
N MET A 195 0.26 -6.84 -14.41
CA MET A 195 0.02 -5.53 -15.02
C MET A 195 0.28 -4.39 -14.05
N PHE A 196 0.67 -3.25 -14.61
CA PHE A 196 0.88 -1.99 -13.91
C PHE A 196 -0.43 -1.17 -13.88
N GLY A 197 -0.81 -0.67 -12.67
CA GLY A 197 -1.93 0.27 -12.53
C GLY A 197 -1.52 1.75 -12.72
N PRO A 198 -2.43 2.69 -12.55
CA PRO A 198 -3.84 2.51 -12.17
C PRO A 198 -4.71 1.96 -13.29
N PHE A 199 -5.82 1.31 -12.92
CA PHE A 199 -6.76 0.69 -13.87
C PHE A 199 -8.06 1.48 -13.90
N SER A 200 -8.51 1.85 -15.10
CA SER A 200 -9.82 2.46 -15.30
C SER A 200 -10.95 1.47 -14.93
N GLN A 201 -12.15 2.00 -14.69
CA GLN A 201 -13.35 1.19 -14.50
C GLN A 201 -13.55 0.20 -15.65
N ARG A 202 -13.43 0.67 -16.91
CA ARG A 202 -13.61 -0.18 -18.12
C ARG A 202 -12.62 -1.35 -18.17
N MET A 203 -11.35 -1.13 -17.76
CA MET A 203 -10.37 -2.19 -17.71
C MET A 203 -10.72 -3.22 -16.62
N ASN A 204 -11.19 -2.77 -15.44
CA ASN A 204 -11.66 -3.65 -14.41
C ASN A 204 -12.90 -4.45 -14.88
N GLU A 205 -13.89 -3.81 -15.54
CA GLU A 205 -15.06 -4.49 -16.12
C GLU A 205 -14.63 -5.58 -17.11
N ALA A 206 -13.72 -5.25 -18.07
CA ALA A 206 -13.24 -6.21 -19.04
C ALA A 206 -12.58 -7.45 -18.41
N MET A 207 -11.81 -7.27 -17.32
CA MET A 207 -11.22 -8.40 -16.60
C MET A 207 -12.30 -9.22 -15.88
N LEU A 208 -13.27 -8.58 -15.22
CA LEU A 208 -14.35 -9.26 -14.51
C LEU A 208 -15.19 -10.13 -15.46
N GLU A 209 -15.51 -9.61 -16.63
CA GLU A 209 -16.27 -10.31 -17.67
C GLU A 209 -15.44 -11.42 -18.32
N GLN A 210 -14.20 -11.13 -18.78
CA GLN A 210 -13.32 -12.06 -19.47
C GLN A 210 -13.08 -13.33 -18.64
N TYR A 211 -12.85 -13.17 -17.34
CA TYR A 211 -12.55 -14.31 -16.46
C TYR A 211 -13.79 -14.84 -15.71
N ARG A 212 -15.00 -14.34 -16.06
CA ARG A 212 -16.28 -14.75 -15.45
C ARG A 212 -16.18 -14.72 -13.91
N ILE A 213 -15.73 -13.58 -13.40
CA ILE A 213 -15.51 -13.38 -11.96
C ILE A 213 -16.87 -13.28 -11.24
N SER A 214 -16.97 -13.99 -10.12
CA SER A 214 -18.11 -13.93 -9.21
C SER A 214 -17.81 -13.09 -7.97
N TYR A 215 -16.53 -13.05 -7.56
CA TYR A 215 -16.07 -12.34 -6.37
C TYR A 215 -14.81 -11.55 -6.68
N LEU A 216 -14.84 -10.24 -6.38
CA LEU A 216 -13.67 -9.36 -6.42
C LEU A 216 -13.18 -9.14 -4.99
N VAL A 217 -11.94 -9.48 -4.70
CA VAL A 217 -11.29 -9.16 -3.42
C VAL A 217 -10.36 -7.97 -3.62
N THR A 218 -10.57 -6.93 -2.83
CA THR A 218 -9.77 -5.71 -2.86
C THR A 218 -9.54 -5.18 -1.46
N LYS A 219 -8.45 -4.42 -1.30
CA LYS A 219 -8.20 -3.64 -0.08
C LYS A 219 -8.94 -2.31 -0.15
N GLU A 220 -9.40 -1.84 1.00
CA GLU A 220 -9.89 -0.48 1.15
C GLU A 220 -8.72 0.49 0.91
N ALA A 221 -8.64 1.02 -0.30
CA ALA A 221 -7.61 1.97 -0.70
C ALA A 221 -8.27 3.28 -1.12
N GLY A 222 -7.61 4.41 -0.84
CA GLY A 222 -8.09 5.71 -1.31
C GLY A 222 -8.11 5.82 -2.84
N ARG A 223 -8.57 6.97 -3.37
CA ARG A 223 -8.73 7.25 -4.80
C ARG A 223 -7.52 6.85 -5.67
N ASN A 224 -6.30 7.10 -5.20
CA ASN A 224 -5.08 6.77 -5.93
C ASN A 224 -4.82 5.25 -6.06
N GLY A 225 -5.52 4.39 -5.30
CA GLY A 225 -5.44 2.93 -5.40
C GLY A 225 -6.44 2.31 -6.39
N GLY A 226 -7.22 3.13 -7.10
CA GLY A 226 -8.25 2.67 -8.04
C GLY A 226 -9.36 1.87 -7.33
N PHE A 227 -9.65 2.19 -6.07
CA PHE A 227 -10.67 1.50 -5.28
C PHE A 227 -12.07 1.77 -5.84
N GLU A 228 -12.37 3.04 -6.12
CA GLU A 228 -13.66 3.47 -6.66
C GLU A 228 -13.95 2.81 -8.02
N GLU A 229 -12.97 2.81 -8.93
CA GLU A 229 -13.07 2.18 -10.24
C GLU A 229 -13.33 0.67 -10.15
N LYS A 230 -12.73 0.00 -9.16
CA LYS A 230 -12.98 -1.42 -8.89
C LYS A 230 -14.40 -1.66 -8.37
N MET A 231 -14.85 -0.84 -7.43
CA MET A 231 -16.18 -0.96 -6.85
C MET A 231 -17.29 -0.67 -7.87
N GLN A 232 -17.10 0.35 -8.72
CA GLN A 232 -18.03 0.67 -9.80
C GLN A 232 -18.08 -0.45 -10.84
N ALA A 233 -16.92 -1.01 -11.22
CA ALA A 233 -16.85 -2.14 -12.13
C ALA A 233 -17.56 -3.39 -11.56
N ALA A 234 -17.31 -3.73 -10.29
CA ALA A 234 -17.97 -4.85 -9.62
C ALA A 234 -19.50 -4.67 -9.61
N LYS A 235 -19.98 -3.49 -9.23
CA LYS A 235 -21.40 -3.14 -9.23
C LYS A 235 -22.02 -3.30 -10.62
N ARG A 236 -21.36 -2.78 -11.66
CA ARG A 236 -21.88 -2.83 -13.03
C ARG A 236 -21.92 -4.25 -13.61
N CYS A 237 -20.92 -5.07 -13.29
CA CYS A 237 -20.86 -6.46 -13.73
C CYS A 237 -21.65 -7.45 -12.84
N GLY A 238 -22.29 -6.97 -11.76
CA GLY A 238 -23.02 -7.85 -10.83
C GLY A 238 -22.10 -8.76 -10.02
N VAL A 239 -20.84 -8.37 -9.81
CA VAL A 239 -19.81 -9.11 -9.07
C VAL A 239 -19.85 -8.70 -7.59
N ASN A 240 -19.82 -9.69 -6.68
CA ASN A 240 -19.74 -9.42 -5.26
C ASN A 240 -18.33 -8.90 -4.90
N ALA A 241 -18.25 -7.74 -4.27
CA ALA A 241 -17.01 -7.17 -3.80
C ALA A 241 -16.74 -7.57 -2.34
N ILE A 242 -15.57 -8.14 -2.08
CA ILE A 242 -15.05 -8.37 -0.72
C ILE A 242 -13.98 -7.33 -0.46
N VAL A 243 -14.25 -6.46 0.48
CA VAL A 243 -13.37 -5.34 0.84
C VAL A 243 -12.66 -5.68 2.15
N ILE A 244 -11.34 -5.82 2.08
CA ILE A 244 -10.50 -5.96 3.27
C ILE A 244 -10.30 -4.56 3.83
N ARG A 245 -10.78 -4.34 5.06
CA ARG A 245 -10.71 -3.06 5.75
C ARG A 245 -9.26 -2.62 5.94
N ARG A 246 -9.02 -1.35 5.80
CA ARG A 246 -7.74 -0.73 6.13
C ARG A 246 -7.51 -0.82 7.64
N PRO A 247 -6.31 -1.26 8.11
CA PRO A 247 -5.97 -1.16 9.52
C PRO A 247 -6.10 0.28 10.01
N GLU A 248 -6.57 0.46 11.25
CA GLU A 248 -6.56 1.78 11.88
C GLU A 248 -5.13 2.31 11.93
N ASP A 249 -4.95 3.53 11.49
CA ASP A 249 -3.63 4.17 11.41
C ASP A 249 -3.75 5.61 11.94
N PHE A 250 -2.90 5.95 12.90
CA PHE A 250 -2.88 7.25 13.54
C PHE A 250 -1.59 7.97 13.18
N GLY A 251 -1.72 9.18 12.65
CA GLY A 251 -0.59 9.97 12.21
C GLY A 251 -1.01 11.40 11.88
N VAL A 252 -0.12 12.12 11.22
CA VAL A 252 -0.34 13.50 10.78
C VAL A 252 -0.42 13.56 9.26
N THR A 253 -1.05 14.61 8.73
CA THR A 253 -1.08 14.86 7.29
C THR A 253 0.29 15.30 6.77
N VAL A 254 0.46 15.34 5.45
CA VAL A 254 1.69 15.83 4.80
C VAL A 254 2.00 17.28 5.21
N GLU A 255 0.98 18.14 5.25
CA GLU A 255 1.10 19.56 5.62
C GLU A 255 1.53 19.71 7.09
N GLU A 256 0.91 18.94 7.99
CA GLU A 256 1.25 18.93 9.41
C GLU A 256 2.68 18.40 9.63
N ALA A 257 3.02 17.28 8.97
CA ALA A 257 4.37 16.71 9.02
C ALA A 257 5.43 17.70 8.55
N ALA A 258 5.18 18.39 7.45
CA ALA A 258 6.06 19.41 6.92
C ALA A 258 6.17 20.64 7.83
N ALA A 259 5.11 21.01 8.56
CA ALA A 259 5.15 22.10 9.53
C ALA A 259 6.04 21.77 10.75
N MET A 260 6.16 20.50 11.11
CA MET A 260 6.98 20.04 12.23
C MET A 260 8.49 20.21 12.02
N LEU A 261 8.96 20.43 10.78
CA LEU A 261 10.36 20.78 10.50
C LEU A 261 10.75 22.13 11.14
N LYS A 262 9.82 23.08 11.28
CA LYS A 262 10.09 24.41 11.83
C LYS A 262 10.22 24.46 13.36
N SER A 263 9.95 23.35 14.04
CA SER A 263 9.95 23.26 15.51
C SER A 263 11.22 22.61 16.08
N LEU A 264 12.29 22.52 15.29
CA LEU A 264 13.67 22.18 15.65
C LEU A 264 14.55 23.44 15.52
#